data_2dba7bd57bd1e85c760cae9b24cd274c
#
_entry.id   2dba7bd57bd1e85c760cae9b24cd274c
#
_cell.length_a   1.000
_cell.length_b   1.000
_cell.length_c   1.000
_cell.angle_alpha   90.00
_cell.angle_beta   90.00
_cell.angle_gamma   90.00
#
_symmetry.space_group_name_H-M   'P 1'
#
loop_
_entity.id
_entity.type
_entity.pdbx_description
1 polymer ?
#
loop_
_entity_poly.entity_id
_entity_poly.type
_entity_poly.pdbx_seq_one_letter_code
_entity_poly.pdbx_strand_id
1 'polypeptide(L)'
;PATPGSNGITRDFRERAGSHYVDTGITEEHAAAFAAGIAKAGGRPVLATSATFFQRIYDQLQQELALNHVPATLLIFGAGISGADNTHSGTFDMTMFANTPDVTCLAPTSGEQMLDMLAWAAGPSDHGVTAIRMPGEQILAMERSADMAFDPAERAAAHETTIDITGDCPFTRYQIVRPGREVAILGLGNTLPLAAEVAATLENDDDINATLIDAQQYSAMDGELLDVLADGHRVVVTLEDGQLEGGWGEKVTVFYANSTNPKAAG
;
A
#
# COMPACT_ATOMS: atom_id res chain seq x y z
N PRO A 1 -20.04 -2.26 -2.05
CA PRO A 1 -19.59 -0.98 -2.64
C PRO A 1 -20.37 -0.60 -3.88
N ALA A 2 -20.48 0.69 -4.16
CA ALA A 2 -20.96 1.15 -5.46
C ALA A 2 -20.07 0.58 -6.57
N THR A 3 -20.68 0.16 -7.67
CA THR A 3 -19.96 -0.32 -8.86
C THR A 3 -18.87 -1.38 -8.59
N PRO A 4 -19.21 -2.53 -7.97
CA PRO A 4 -18.21 -3.56 -7.66
C PRO A 4 -17.45 -4.05 -8.90
N GLY A 5 -18.10 -4.11 -10.06
CA GLY A 5 -17.45 -4.56 -11.29
C GLY A 5 -16.34 -3.64 -11.77
N SER A 6 -16.42 -2.33 -11.56
CA SER A 6 -15.34 -1.39 -11.93
C SER A 6 -14.12 -1.48 -11.02
N ASN A 7 -14.27 -2.09 -9.85
CA ASN A 7 -13.21 -2.36 -8.90
C ASN A 7 -12.69 -3.81 -9.00
N GLY A 8 -12.89 -4.50 -10.12
CA GLY A 8 -12.43 -5.86 -10.31
C GLY A 8 -13.20 -6.94 -9.54
N ILE A 9 -14.24 -6.59 -8.77
CA ILE A 9 -15.10 -7.54 -8.08
C ILE A 9 -16.13 -8.10 -9.08
N THR A 10 -15.72 -9.09 -9.84
CA THR A 10 -16.49 -9.66 -10.93
C THR A 10 -17.75 -10.38 -10.45
N ARG A 11 -18.68 -10.63 -11.40
CA ARG A 11 -19.87 -11.43 -11.11
C ARG A 11 -19.51 -12.85 -10.68
N ASP A 12 -18.55 -13.46 -11.37
CA ASP A 12 -18.08 -14.81 -11.06
C ASP A 12 -17.49 -14.90 -9.64
N PHE A 13 -16.67 -13.92 -9.24
CA PHE A 13 -16.19 -13.82 -7.86
C PHE A 13 -17.35 -13.76 -6.85
N ARG A 14 -18.35 -12.91 -7.10
CA ARG A 14 -19.50 -12.77 -6.19
C ARG A 14 -20.34 -14.03 -6.08
N GLU A 15 -20.56 -14.72 -7.20
CA GLU A 15 -21.28 -16.00 -7.24
C GLU A 15 -20.52 -17.08 -6.46
N ARG A 16 -19.19 -17.17 -6.61
CA ARG A 16 -18.35 -18.10 -5.84
C ARG A 16 -18.28 -17.79 -4.36
N ALA A 17 -18.20 -16.52 -4.00
CA ALA A 17 -18.19 -16.08 -2.60
C ALA A 17 -19.55 -16.34 -1.90
N GLY A 18 -20.65 -16.36 -2.66
CA GLY A 18 -21.98 -16.69 -2.15
C GLY A 18 -22.40 -15.83 -0.95
N SER A 19 -22.75 -16.47 0.18
CA SER A 19 -23.16 -15.77 1.41
C SER A 19 -22.03 -15.00 2.10
N HIS A 20 -20.78 -15.20 1.71
CA HIS A 20 -19.65 -14.41 2.23
C HIS A 20 -19.46 -13.07 1.51
N TYR A 21 -20.15 -12.86 0.40
CA TYR A 21 -20.19 -11.58 -0.27
C TYR A 21 -21.43 -10.79 0.16
N VAL A 22 -21.20 -9.58 0.68
CA VAL A 22 -22.27 -8.65 1.05
C VAL A 22 -22.12 -7.37 0.24
N ASP A 23 -23.18 -7.02 -0.50
CA ASP A 23 -23.26 -5.74 -1.19
C ASP A 23 -24.14 -4.79 -0.35
N THR A 24 -23.52 -3.76 0.19
CA THR A 24 -24.21 -2.74 0.97
C THR A 24 -24.75 -1.59 0.11
N GLY A 25 -24.52 -1.63 -1.20
CA GLY A 25 -24.84 -0.53 -2.12
C GLY A 25 -23.92 0.69 -1.89
N ILE A 26 -24.43 1.88 -2.20
CA ILE A 26 -23.71 3.16 -2.01
C ILE A 26 -23.92 3.64 -0.57
N THR A 27 -23.31 2.94 0.38
CA THR A 27 -23.42 3.21 1.82
C THR A 27 -22.12 2.86 2.50
N GLU A 28 -21.04 3.56 2.15
CA GLU A 28 -19.68 3.26 2.62
C GLU A 28 -19.59 3.32 4.14
N GLU A 29 -20.24 4.29 4.79
CA GLU A 29 -20.28 4.44 6.24
C GLU A 29 -20.93 3.22 6.91
N HIS A 30 -22.05 2.74 6.36
CA HIS A 30 -22.68 1.51 6.82
C HIS A 30 -21.79 0.30 6.59
N ALA A 31 -21.12 0.23 5.45
CA ALA A 31 -20.22 -0.90 5.13
C ALA A 31 -19.07 -1.00 6.15
N ALA A 32 -18.49 0.14 6.57
CA ALA A 32 -17.44 0.17 7.58
C ALA A 32 -17.96 -0.27 8.97
N ALA A 33 -19.10 0.26 9.41
CA ALA A 33 -19.70 -0.15 10.68
C ALA A 33 -20.12 -1.63 10.66
N PHE A 34 -20.64 -2.12 9.52
CA PHE A 34 -20.98 -3.53 9.33
C PHE A 34 -19.73 -4.43 9.37
N ALA A 35 -18.64 -4.03 8.75
CA ALA A 35 -17.35 -4.73 8.82
C ALA A 35 -16.86 -4.81 10.28
N ALA A 36 -16.95 -3.70 11.04
CA ALA A 36 -16.60 -3.70 12.46
C ALA A 36 -17.45 -4.70 13.25
N GLY A 37 -18.75 -4.77 12.96
CA GLY A 37 -19.66 -5.75 13.57
C GLY A 37 -19.29 -7.19 13.27
N ILE A 38 -18.92 -7.50 12.03
CA ILE A 38 -18.42 -8.82 11.62
C ILE A 38 -17.14 -9.16 12.39
N ALA A 39 -16.19 -8.24 12.47
CA ALA A 39 -14.93 -8.45 13.19
C ALA A 39 -15.15 -8.68 14.69
N LYS A 40 -16.02 -7.89 15.32
CA LYS A 40 -16.42 -8.09 16.73
C LYS A 40 -17.08 -9.44 16.97
N ALA A 41 -17.76 -10.02 15.96
CA ALA A 41 -18.33 -11.37 16.03
C ALA A 41 -17.31 -12.48 15.71
N GLY A 42 -16.03 -12.16 15.55
CA GLY A 42 -14.96 -13.11 15.28
C GLY A 42 -14.74 -13.41 13.79
N GLY A 43 -15.38 -12.67 12.89
CA GLY A 43 -15.14 -12.76 11.44
C GLY A 43 -13.92 -11.98 11.00
N ARG A 44 -13.53 -12.15 9.72
CA ARG A 44 -12.43 -11.46 9.06
C ARG A 44 -12.98 -10.68 7.86
N PRO A 45 -13.51 -9.48 8.06
CA PRO A 45 -14.08 -8.70 6.96
C PRO A 45 -12.99 -8.15 6.05
N VAL A 46 -13.26 -8.17 4.74
CA VAL A 46 -12.50 -7.46 3.72
C VAL A 46 -13.44 -6.43 3.11
N LEU A 47 -13.20 -5.16 3.36
CA LEU A 47 -13.94 -4.03 2.79
C LEU A 47 -13.18 -3.49 1.59
N ALA A 48 -13.80 -3.53 0.42
CA ALA A 48 -13.17 -3.15 -0.84
C ALA A 48 -13.98 -2.06 -1.53
N THR A 49 -13.37 -0.91 -1.80
CA THR A 49 -13.96 0.16 -2.60
C THR A 49 -12.88 1.09 -3.16
N SER A 50 -13.26 2.08 -3.97
CA SER A 50 -12.31 3.06 -4.51
C SER A 50 -11.81 4.03 -3.43
N ALA A 51 -10.57 4.48 -3.57
CA ALA A 51 -9.93 5.42 -2.66
C ALA A 51 -10.78 6.66 -2.39
N THR A 52 -11.37 7.24 -3.45
CA THR A 52 -12.24 8.41 -3.33
C THR A 52 -13.48 8.16 -2.46
N PHE A 53 -14.00 6.95 -2.42
CA PHE A 53 -15.18 6.61 -1.61
C PHE A 53 -14.84 6.31 -0.16
N PHE A 54 -13.62 5.89 0.12
CA PHE A 54 -13.12 5.76 1.49
C PHE A 54 -13.13 7.09 2.26
N GLN A 55 -13.10 8.22 1.59
CA GLN A 55 -13.20 9.53 2.26
C GLN A 55 -14.48 9.68 3.09
N ARG A 56 -15.56 8.99 2.73
CA ARG A 56 -16.83 9.02 3.48
C ARG A 56 -16.77 8.32 4.81
N ILE A 57 -15.81 7.40 4.99
CA ILE A 57 -15.73 6.58 6.22
C ILE A 57 -14.65 7.06 7.18
N TYR A 58 -14.14 8.28 7.05
CA TYR A 58 -13.04 8.74 7.89
C TYR A 58 -13.35 8.66 9.39
N ASP A 59 -14.58 8.98 9.78
CA ASP A 59 -15.05 8.82 11.17
C ASP A 59 -15.12 7.33 11.54
N GLN A 60 -15.77 6.50 10.73
CA GLN A 60 -15.93 5.07 11.01
C GLN A 60 -14.57 4.34 11.00
N LEU A 61 -13.62 4.78 10.19
CA LEU A 61 -12.25 4.26 10.20
C LEU A 61 -11.62 4.45 11.59
N GLN A 62 -11.80 5.61 12.18
CA GLN A 62 -11.27 5.91 13.52
C GLN A 62 -12.12 5.26 14.63
N GLN A 63 -13.42 5.52 14.65
CA GLN A 63 -14.30 5.17 15.78
C GLN A 63 -14.70 3.69 15.78
N GLU A 64 -15.05 3.14 14.60
CA GLU A 64 -15.57 1.78 14.53
C GLU A 64 -14.46 0.75 14.34
N LEU A 65 -13.44 1.07 13.57
CA LEU A 65 -12.38 0.13 13.22
C LEU A 65 -11.14 0.30 14.10
N ALA A 66 -10.40 1.39 13.97
CA ALA A 66 -9.10 1.56 14.62
C ALA A 66 -9.20 1.61 16.15
N LEU A 67 -10.02 2.49 16.71
CA LEU A 67 -10.21 2.62 18.17
C LEU A 67 -10.70 1.32 18.84
N ASN A 68 -11.44 0.51 18.12
CA ASN A 68 -11.91 -0.79 18.59
C ASN A 68 -10.90 -1.93 18.37
N HIS A 69 -9.75 -1.67 17.75
CA HIS A 69 -8.71 -2.65 17.43
C HIS A 69 -9.29 -3.91 16.76
N VAL A 70 -10.16 -3.73 15.77
CA VAL A 70 -10.80 -4.87 15.11
C VAL A 70 -9.98 -5.33 13.90
N PRO A 71 -9.86 -6.65 13.66
CA PRO A 71 -9.19 -7.16 12.48
C PRO A 71 -10.04 -6.93 11.23
N ALA A 72 -9.72 -5.91 10.46
CA ALA A 72 -10.40 -5.58 9.21
C ALA A 72 -9.40 -5.24 8.12
N THR A 73 -9.57 -5.84 6.94
CA THR A 73 -8.75 -5.54 5.76
C THR A 73 -9.48 -4.59 4.83
N LEU A 74 -8.85 -3.49 4.46
CA LEU A 74 -9.39 -2.48 3.56
C LEU A 74 -8.62 -2.53 2.23
N LEU A 75 -9.29 -2.91 1.13
CA LEU A 75 -8.69 -2.92 -0.20
C LEU A 75 -9.03 -1.63 -0.93
N ILE A 76 -8.01 -0.82 -1.21
CA ILE A 76 -8.13 0.53 -1.75
C ILE A 76 -7.87 0.48 -3.26
N PHE A 77 -8.95 0.49 -4.06
CA PHE A 77 -8.87 0.55 -5.51
C PHE A 77 -8.72 1.99 -6.01
N GLY A 78 -8.04 2.16 -7.13
CA GLY A 78 -7.84 3.48 -7.71
C GLY A 78 -7.11 4.44 -6.77
N ALA A 79 -6.16 3.89 -6.00
CA ALA A 79 -5.30 4.63 -5.09
C ALA A 79 -4.37 5.60 -5.86
N GLY A 80 -4.03 6.71 -5.25
CA GLY A 80 -3.11 7.69 -5.81
C GLY A 80 -3.64 8.41 -7.05
N ILE A 81 -2.75 8.75 -7.97
CA ILE A 81 -3.08 9.40 -9.24
C ILE A 81 -3.62 8.33 -10.19
N SER A 82 -4.93 8.20 -10.25
CA SER A 82 -5.59 7.31 -11.21
C SER A 82 -5.88 8.03 -12.53
N GLY A 83 -6.01 7.26 -13.62
CA GLY A 83 -6.43 7.78 -14.92
C GLY A 83 -7.92 8.17 -14.99
N ALA A 84 -8.64 8.10 -13.86
CA ALA A 84 -10.02 8.53 -13.73
C ALA A 84 -10.13 10.07 -13.73
N ASP A 85 -11.36 10.56 -13.77
CA ASP A 85 -11.61 11.99 -13.67
C ASP A 85 -11.30 12.55 -12.25
N ASN A 86 -11.30 13.86 -12.10
CA ASN A 86 -10.96 14.54 -10.84
C ASN A 86 -11.85 14.15 -9.67
N THR A 87 -13.01 13.56 -9.89
CA THR A 87 -13.95 13.13 -8.84
C THR A 87 -13.64 11.72 -8.33
N HIS A 88 -12.76 10.98 -9.00
CA HIS A 88 -12.38 9.61 -8.70
C HIS A 88 -10.87 9.44 -8.47
N SER A 89 -10.16 10.53 -8.23
CA SER A 89 -8.74 10.50 -7.85
C SER A 89 -8.56 10.03 -6.40
N GLY A 90 -7.56 9.21 -6.17
CA GLY A 90 -7.20 8.68 -4.85
C GLY A 90 -6.04 9.42 -4.19
N THR A 91 -5.68 10.62 -4.63
CA THR A 91 -4.49 11.34 -4.16
C THR A 91 -4.49 11.66 -2.66
N PHE A 92 -5.63 11.61 -2.00
CA PHE A 92 -5.77 11.86 -0.55
C PHE A 92 -5.67 10.61 0.31
N ASP A 93 -5.61 9.43 -0.29
CA ASP A 93 -5.74 8.16 0.44
C ASP A 93 -4.61 7.94 1.45
N MET A 94 -3.35 8.19 1.07
CA MET A 94 -2.21 8.02 1.97
C MET A 94 -2.34 8.86 3.22
N THR A 95 -2.62 10.15 3.07
CA THR A 95 -2.78 11.07 4.19
C THR A 95 -3.92 10.62 5.12
N MET A 96 -5.05 10.22 4.55
CA MET A 96 -6.22 9.80 5.32
C MET A 96 -5.94 8.55 6.16
N PHE A 97 -5.41 7.49 5.55
CA PHE A 97 -5.17 6.24 6.25
C PHE A 97 -3.98 6.32 7.21
N ALA A 98 -2.87 6.89 6.76
CA ALA A 98 -1.65 6.95 7.56
C ALA A 98 -1.70 7.99 8.70
N ASN A 99 -2.74 8.82 8.75
CA ASN A 99 -3.00 9.74 9.86
C ASN A 99 -3.95 9.15 10.92
N THR A 100 -4.52 7.98 10.66
CA THR A 100 -5.34 7.25 11.62
C THR A 100 -4.43 6.34 12.45
N PRO A 101 -4.38 6.48 13.78
CA PRO A 101 -3.58 5.60 14.64
C PRO A 101 -3.97 4.13 14.48
N ASP A 102 -3.02 3.24 14.68
CA ASP A 102 -3.20 1.78 14.69
C ASP A 102 -3.75 1.18 13.37
N VAL A 103 -3.57 1.89 12.27
CA VAL A 103 -3.84 1.37 10.91
C VAL A 103 -2.51 1.03 10.24
N THR A 104 -2.33 -0.25 9.90
CA THR A 104 -1.21 -0.70 9.06
C THR A 104 -1.51 -0.38 7.60
N CYS A 105 -0.66 0.40 6.95
CA CYS A 105 -0.88 0.87 5.58
C CYS A 105 0.18 0.30 4.63
N LEU A 106 -0.23 -0.58 3.74
CA LEU A 106 0.61 -1.31 2.82
C LEU A 106 0.43 -0.83 1.37
N ALA A 107 1.52 -0.81 0.62
CA ALA A 107 1.54 -0.40 -0.79
C ALA A 107 2.39 -1.39 -1.60
N PRO A 108 1.80 -2.48 -2.09
CA PRO A 108 2.52 -3.51 -2.83
C PRO A 108 3.04 -2.99 -4.17
N THR A 109 4.17 -3.52 -4.60
CA THR A 109 4.86 -3.22 -5.84
C THR A 109 4.83 -4.37 -6.85
N SER A 110 4.10 -5.44 -6.52
CA SER A 110 3.79 -6.54 -7.42
C SER A 110 2.47 -7.21 -7.07
N GLY A 111 1.92 -8.00 -8.00
CA GLY A 111 0.73 -8.82 -7.75
C GLY A 111 0.99 -9.90 -6.68
N GLU A 112 2.17 -10.51 -6.68
CA GLU A 112 2.55 -11.52 -5.68
C GLU A 112 2.64 -10.89 -4.28
N GLN A 113 3.32 -9.76 -4.16
CA GLN A 113 3.41 -9.04 -2.89
C GLN A 113 2.02 -8.61 -2.38
N MET A 114 1.12 -8.19 -3.28
CA MET A 114 -0.26 -7.88 -2.93
C MET A 114 -0.99 -9.09 -2.36
N LEU A 115 -0.82 -10.27 -2.94
CA LEU A 115 -1.43 -11.50 -2.45
C LEU A 115 -0.87 -11.92 -1.09
N ASP A 116 0.42 -11.78 -0.86
CA ASP A 116 1.05 -12.02 0.44
C ASP A 116 0.54 -11.02 1.49
N MET A 117 0.46 -9.74 1.16
CA MET A 117 -0.09 -8.71 2.05
C MET A 117 -1.56 -9.01 2.41
N LEU A 118 -2.36 -9.44 1.43
CA LEU A 118 -3.75 -9.83 1.66
C LEU A 118 -3.85 -11.10 2.52
N ALA A 119 -3.02 -12.10 2.25
CA ALA A 119 -2.99 -13.34 3.02
C ALA A 119 -2.63 -13.09 4.50
N TRP A 120 -1.68 -12.20 4.75
CA TRP A 120 -1.32 -11.78 6.10
C TRP A 120 -2.46 -10.99 6.76
N ALA A 121 -2.96 -9.94 6.10
CA ALA A 121 -3.97 -9.03 6.67
C ALA A 121 -5.31 -9.73 6.98
N ALA A 122 -5.75 -10.65 6.11
CA ALA A 122 -6.97 -11.43 6.28
C ALA A 122 -6.73 -12.77 7.01
N GLY A 123 -5.51 -13.01 7.45
CA GLY A 123 -5.06 -14.24 8.11
C GLY A 123 -5.75 -14.52 9.45
N PRO A 124 -5.40 -15.63 10.10
CA PRO A 124 -6.09 -16.08 11.32
C PRO A 124 -5.79 -15.23 12.55
N SER A 125 -4.66 -14.52 12.56
CA SER A 125 -4.25 -13.68 13.68
C SER A 125 -4.95 -12.32 13.68
N ASP A 126 -4.95 -11.65 14.81
CA ASP A 126 -5.48 -10.29 14.94
C ASP A 126 -4.36 -9.29 14.60
N HIS A 127 -4.38 -8.79 13.38
CA HIS A 127 -3.44 -7.79 12.88
C HIS A 127 -4.00 -6.36 12.94
N GLY A 128 -5.17 -6.17 13.58
CA GLY A 128 -5.87 -4.90 13.61
C GLY A 128 -6.37 -4.47 12.23
N VAL A 129 -6.48 -3.17 12.03
CA VAL A 129 -6.92 -2.61 10.74
C VAL A 129 -5.74 -2.55 9.77
N THR A 130 -5.89 -3.17 8.62
CA THR A 130 -4.89 -3.14 7.56
C THR A 130 -5.47 -2.57 6.27
N ALA A 131 -4.89 -1.48 5.77
CA ALA A 131 -5.24 -0.85 4.51
C ALA A 131 -4.21 -1.21 3.44
N ILE A 132 -4.64 -1.80 2.33
CA ILE A 132 -3.78 -2.21 1.22
C ILE A 132 -4.16 -1.42 -0.03
N ARG A 133 -3.23 -0.62 -0.55
CA ARG A 133 -3.39 0.05 -1.84
C ARG A 133 -3.27 -0.97 -2.95
N MET A 134 -4.32 -1.16 -3.73
CA MET A 134 -4.29 -2.12 -4.84
C MET A 134 -3.30 -1.67 -5.92
N PRO A 135 -2.44 -2.58 -6.43
CA PRO A 135 -1.53 -2.26 -7.52
C PRO A 135 -2.26 -1.67 -8.73
N GLY A 136 -1.74 -0.56 -9.25
CA GLY A 136 -2.27 0.10 -10.42
C GLY A 136 -1.72 -0.47 -11.73
N GLU A 137 -2.14 0.13 -12.85
CA GLU A 137 -1.72 -0.30 -14.19
C GLU A 137 -0.22 -0.19 -14.41
N GLN A 138 0.47 0.72 -13.71
CA GLN A 138 1.93 0.86 -13.76
C GLN A 138 2.64 -0.42 -13.31
N ILE A 139 2.21 -1.01 -12.20
CA ILE A 139 2.75 -2.27 -11.69
C ILE A 139 2.44 -3.42 -12.65
N LEU A 140 1.19 -3.53 -13.09
CA LEU A 140 0.78 -4.57 -14.03
C LEU A 140 1.51 -4.46 -15.38
N ALA A 141 1.78 -3.24 -15.86
CA ALA A 141 2.56 -3.02 -17.07
C ALA A 141 4.03 -3.43 -16.90
N MET A 142 4.62 -3.16 -15.73
CA MET A 142 5.97 -3.62 -15.41
C MET A 142 6.05 -5.15 -15.40
N GLU A 143 5.12 -5.83 -14.75
CA GLU A 143 5.07 -7.29 -14.71
C GLU A 143 4.89 -7.91 -16.12
N ARG A 144 4.00 -7.34 -16.94
CA ARG A 144 3.83 -7.77 -18.35
C ARG A 144 5.08 -7.52 -19.19
N SER A 145 5.84 -6.48 -18.92
CA SER A 145 7.08 -6.22 -19.64
C SER A 145 8.20 -7.19 -19.27
N ALA A 146 8.19 -7.67 -18.04
CA ALA A 146 9.14 -8.66 -17.54
C ALA A 146 8.78 -10.09 -18.01
N ASP A 147 7.50 -10.39 -18.16
CA ASP A 147 6.96 -11.69 -18.61
C ASP A 147 5.82 -11.46 -19.61
N MET A 148 6.10 -11.62 -20.90
CA MET A 148 5.11 -11.43 -21.97
C MET A 148 3.95 -12.43 -21.92
N ALA A 149 4.10 -13.55 -21.23
CA ALA A 149 3.04 -14.54 -20.99
C ALA A 149 2.28 -14.28 -19.68
N PHE A 150 2.54 -13.16 -19.01
CA PHE A 150 1.95 -12.83 -17.73
C PHE A 150 0.41 -12.74 -17.81
N ASP A 151 -0.25 -13.64 -17.09
CA ASP A 151 -1.69 -13.60 -16.82
C ASP A 151 -1.91 -13.41 -15.31
N PRO A 152 -2.44 -12.26 -14.88
CA PRO A 152 -2.66 -11.99 -13.45
C PRO A 152 -3.56 -13.03 -12.76
N ALA A 153 -4.55 -13.57 -13.47
CA ALA A 153 -5.49 -14.56 -12.90
C ALA A 153 -4.81 -15.93 -12.70
N GLU A 154 -3.99 -16.36 -13.67
CA GLU A 154 -3.21 -17.59 -13.54
C GLU A 154 -2.17 -17.48 -12.42
N ARG A 155 -1.47 -16.35 -12.34
CA ARG A 155 -0.51 -16.06 -11.25
C ARG A 155 -1.17 -16.08 -9.90
N ALA A 156 -2.31 -15.39 -9.75
CA ALA A 156 -3.07 -15.40 -8.49
C ALA A 156 -3.57 -16.79 -8.10
N ALA A 157 -3.97 -17.61 -9.08
CA ALA A 157 -4.41 -18.97 -8.82
C ALA A 157 -3.27 -19.94 -8.42
N ALA A 158 -2.06 -19.66 -8.89
CA ALA A 158 -0.86 -20.46 -8.61
C ALA A 158 -0.06 -19.95 -7.40
N HIS A 159 -0.42 -18.79 -6.87
CA HIS A 159 0.32 -18.16 -5.78
C HIS A 159 0.24 -19.00 -4.50
N GLU A 160 1.40 -19.32 -3.95
CA GLU A 160 1.55 -19.93 -2.63
C GLU A 160 2.30 -18.93 -1.74
N THR A 161 1.65 -18.44 -0.69
CA THR A 161 2.30 -17.51 0.24
C THR A 161 3.45 -18.19 0.96
N THR A 162 4.59 -17.51 1.00
CA THR A 162 5.81 -17.97 1.68
C THR A 162 6.05 -17.26 3.00
N ILE A 163 5.24 -16.27 3.33
CA ILE A 163 5.37 -15.47 4.55
C ILE A 163 4.66 -16.14 5.74
N ASP A 164 5.07 -15.78 6.95
CA ASP A 164 4.33 -16.13 8.17
C ASP A 164 3.09 -15.21 8.30
N ILE A 165 1.92 -15.77 8.02
CA ILE A 165 0.64 -15.05 8.14
C ILE A 165 0.11 -14.95 9.57
N THR A 166 0.82 -15.50 10.55
CA THR A 166 0.42 -15.48 11.98
C THR A 166 1.29 -14.57 12.83
N GLY A 167 2.45 -14.16 12.31
CA GLY A 167 3.42 -13.32 13.00
C GLY A 167 3.17 -11.82 12.82
N ASP A 168 4.12 -11.03 13.30
CA ASP A 168 4.15 -9.59 13.10
C ASP A 168 4.17 -9.25 11.60
N CYS A 169 3.84 -8.00 11.27
CA CYS A 169 3.83 -7.54 9.88
C CYS A 169 5.20 -7.72 9.22
N PRO A 170 5.34 -8.61 8.21
CA PRO A 170 6.63 -8.86 7.57
C PRO A 170 7.06 -7.71 6.64
N PHE A 171 6.17 -6.76 6.35
CA PHE A 171 6.38 -5.64 5.43
C PHE A 171 6.82 -4.34 6.14
N THR A 172 7.27 -4.44 7.40
CA THR A 172 7.74 -3.27 8.16
C THR A 172 9.12 -2.79 7.74
N ARG A 173 9.91 -3.65 7.08
CA ARG A 173 11.24 -3.34 6.58
C ARG A 173 11.19 -2.95 5.11
N TYR A 174 11.89 -1.88 4.76
CA TYR A 174 12.07 -1.51 3.36
C TYR A 174 13.02 -2.47 2.66
N GLN A 175 12.79 -2.77 1.40
CA GLN A 175 13.61 -3.70 0.63
C GLN A 175 14.56 -2.96 -0.32
N ILE A 176 15.85 -3.25 -0.23
CA ILE A 176 16.81 -2.78 -1.22
C ILE A 176 16.65 -3.65 -2.47
N VAL A 177 16.02 -3.10 -3.49
CA VAL A 177 15.82 -3.76 -4.80
C VAL A 177 17.12 -3.78 -5.61
N ARG A 178 17.86 -2.67 -5.56
CA ARG A 178 19.16 -2.53 -6.18
C ARG A 178 20.08 -1.71 -5.30
N PRO A 179 21.24 -2.26 -4.87
CA PRO A 179 22.22 -1.48 -4.13
C PRO A 179 22.93 -0.48 -5.05
N GLY A 180 23.30 0.66 -4.51
CA GLY A 180 24.01 1.72 -5.22
C GLY A 180 24.76 2.64 -4.27
N ARG A 181 25.03 3.87 -4.71
CA ARG A 181 25.79 4.88 -3.97
C ARG A 181 25.23 6.27 -4.24
N GLU A 182 25.63 7.24 -3.46
CA GLU A 182 25.38 8.68 -3.59
C GLU A 182 23.89 9.09 -3.54
N VAL A 183 23.02 8.43 -4.27
CA VAL A 183 21.59 8.72 -4.32
C VAL A 183 20.82 7.47 -3.89
N ALA A 184 19.89 7.63 -2.95
CA ALA A 184 18.91 6.60 -2.62
C ALA A 184 17.53 7.04 -3.13
N ILE A 185 16.85 6.17 -3.89
CA ILE A 185 15.53 6.44 -4.44
C ILE A 185 14.56 5.43 -3.83
N LEU A 186 13.63 5.93 -3.04
CA LEU A 186 12.60 5.14 -2.40
C LEU A 186 11.30 5.29 -3.19
N GLY A 187 10.82 4.19 -3.78
CA GLY A 187 9.52 4.13 -4.44
C GLY A 187 8.47 3.52 -3.52
N LEU A 188 7.29 4.12 -3.46
CA LEU A 188 6.17 3.58 -2.69
C LEU A 188 5.09 3.05 -3.63
N GLY A 189 4.84 1.74 -3.60
CA GLY A 189 3.77 1.12 -4.39
C GLY A 189 3.89 1.44 -5.88
N ASN A 190 2.86 2.07 -6.45
CA ASN A 190 2.76 2.38 -7.88
C ASN A 190 3.92 3.21 -8.46
N THR A 191 4.71 3.87 -7.62
CA THR A 191 5.83 4.71 -8.10
C THR A 191 7.16 3.98 -8.18
N LEU A 192 7.26 2.73 -7.75
CA LEU A 192 8.50 1.96 -7.87
C LEU A 192 8.99 1.80 -9.32
N PRO A 193 8.13 1.55 -10.32
CA PRO A 193 8.59 1.52 -11.73
C PRO A 193 9.24 2.83 -12.16
N LEU A 194 8.64 3.97 -11.83
CA LEU A 194 9.21 5.29 -12.12
C LEU A 194 10.55 5.48 -11.38
N ALA A 195 10.65 5.06 -10.12
CA ALA A 195 11.90 5.10 -9.37
C ALA A 195 13.00 4.28 -10.06
N ALA A 196 12.67 3.12 -10.62
CA ALA A 196 13.60 2.29 -11.37
C ALA A 196 14.05 2.96 -12.68
N GLU A 197 13.15 3.61 -13.42
CA GLU A 197 13.46 4.39 -14.63
C GLU A 197 14.40 5.56 -14.32
N VAL A 198 14.12 6.32 -13.26
CA VAL A 198 14.97 7.42 -12.79
C VAL A 198 16.37 6.91 -12.42
N ALA A 199 16.44 5.80 -11.66
CA ALA A 199 17.71 5.20 -11.30
C ALA A 199 18.52 4.72 -12.51
N ALA A 200 17.86 4.18 -13.54
CA ALA A 200 18.52 3.79 -14.79
C ALA A 200 19.00 4.99 -15.59
N THR A 201 18.23 6.08 -15.62
CA THR A 201 18.62 7.33 -16.29
C THR A 201 19.86 7.95 -15.64
N LEU A 202 19.91 8.02 -14.31
CA LEU A 202 21.04 8.52 -13.55
C LEU A 202 22.32 7.70 -13.82
N GLU A 203 22.19 6.39 -13.94
CA GLU A 203 23.32 5.51 -14.27
C GLU A 203 23.82 5.72 -15.71
N ASN A 204 22.91 5.83 -16.68
CA ASN A 204 23.27 5.94 -18.10
C ASN A 204 23.81 7.32 -18.49
N ASP A 205 23.23 8.39 -17.94
CA ASP A 205 23.50 9.76 -18.38
C ASP A 205 24.53 10.47 -17.49
N ASP A 206 24.58 10.12 -16.18
CA ASP A 206 25.38 10.82 -15.18
C ASP A 206 26.41 9.94 -14.46
N ASP A 207 26.49 8.65 -14.77
CA ASP A 207 27.35 7.64 -14.11
C ASP A 207 27.08 7.54 -12.59
N ILE A 208 25.83 7.82 -12.17
CA ILE A 208 25.37 7.74 -10.79
C ILE A 208 24.64 6.42 -10.57
N ASN A 209 25.26 5.50 -9.85
CA ASN A 209 24.64 4.23 -9.47
C ASN A 209 23.77 4.41 -8.22
N ALA A 210 22.48 4.70 -8.41
CA ALA A 210 21.55 4.94 -7.32
C ALA A 210 21.09 3.64 -6.62
N THR A 211 20.93 3.70 -5.29
CA THR A 211 20.23 2.65 -4.55
C THR A 211 18.73 2.76 -4.79
N LEU A 212 18.10 1.68 -5.26
CA LEU A 212 16.64 1.60 -5.44
C LEU A 212 16.01 0.82 -4.29
N ILE A 213 14.97 1.38 -3.69
CA ILE A 213 14.33 0.83 -2.49
C ILE A 213 12.82 0.76 -2.68
N ASP A 214 12.24 -0.39 -2.37
CA ASP A 214 10.80 -0.60 -2.20
C ASP A 214 10.42 -0.34 -0.74
N ALA A 215 9.60 0.66 -0.49
CA ALA A 215 9.17 1.02 0.86
C ALA A 215 8.07 0.11 1.41
N GLN A 216 7.29 -0.54 0.58
CA GLN A 216 6.23 -1.52 0.91
C GLN A 216 5.09 -0.97 1.79
N GLN A 217 5.35 -0.03 2.67
CA GLN A 217 4.38 0.50 3.63
C GLN A 217 4.61 2.00 3.88
N TYR A 218 3.55 2.69 4.37
CA TYR A 218 3.56 4.14 4.59
C TYR A 218 2.98 4.60 5.94
N SER A 219 2.58 3.67 6.82
CA SER A 219 2.13 3.99 8.18
C SER A 219 3.29 4.14 9.17
N ALA A 220 4.34 3.35 9.03
CA ALA A 220 5.54 3.40 9.86
C ALA A 220 6.79 3.66 9.01
N MET A 221 7.91 3.95 9.68
CA MET A 221 9.21 4.20 9.05
C MET A 221 10.19 3.09 9.40
N ASP A 222 10.95 2.60 8.43
CA ASP A 222 12.12 1.76 8.68
C ASP A 222 13.31 2.66 9.08
N GLY A 223 13.32 3.05 10.35
CA GLY A 223 14.32 4.00 10.86
C GLY A 223 15.74 3.46 10.75
N GLU A 224 15.94 2.15 10.88
CA GLU A 224 17.28 1.56 10.76
C GLU A 224 17.83 1.71 9.35
N LEU A 225 17.02 1.43 8.32
CA LEU A 225 17.47 1.64 6.94
C LEU A 225 17.63 3.12 6.63
N LEU A 226 16.71 3.98 7.06
CA LEU A 226 16.81 5.42 6.83
C LEU A 226 18.09 6.02 7.43
N ASP A 227 18.50 5.58 8.63
CA ASP A 227 19.78 6.00 9.24
C ASP A 227 20.99 5.51 8.42
N VAL A 228 20.96 4.27 7.92
CA VAL A 228 22.01 3.74 7.01
C VAL A 228 22.09 4.55 5.72
N LEU A 229 20.94 4.94 5.17
CA LEU A 229 20.91 5.77 3.95
C LEU A 229 21.50 7.17 4.19
N ALA A 230 21.20 7.80 5.33
CA ALA A 230 21.80 9.10 5.70
C ALA A 230 23.33 9.02 5.83
N ASP A 231 23.87 7.89 6.30
CA ASP A 231 25.31 7.68 6.42
C ASP A 231 26.00 7.42 5.09
N GLY A 232 25.33 6.74 4.18
CA GLY A 232 25.93 6.22 2.93
C GLY A 232 25.61 7.01 1.66
N HIS A 233 24.64 7.91 1.69
CA HIS A 233 24.15 8.62 0.51
C HIS A 233 24.16 10.14 0.72
N ARG A 234 24.33 10.89 -0.36
CA ARG A 234 24.30 12.36 -0.35
C ARG A 234 22.88 12.91 -0.45
N VAL A 235 22.00 12.14 -1.09
CA VAL A 235 20.61 12.53 -1.34
C VAL A 235 19.71 11.31 -1.15
N VAL A 236 18.60 11.52 -0.45
CA VAL A 236 17.50 10.56 -0.35
C VAL A 236 16.28 11.16 -1.03
N VAL A 237 15.74 10.47 -2.02
CA VAL A 237 14.58 10.89 -2.80
C VAL A 237 13.43 9.94 -2.51
N THR A 238 12.24 10.47 -2.23
CA THR A 238 11.02 9.70 -2.10
C THR A 238 10.10 9.93 -3.28
N LEU A 239 9.52 8.88 -3.83
CA LEU A 239 8.51 8.94 -4.86
C LEU A 239 7.22 8.31 -4.35
N GLU A 240 6.15 9.08 -4.41
CA GLU A 240 4.79 8.68 -4.07
C GLU A 240 3.77 9.32 -5.01
N ASP A 241 2.63 8.67 -5.20
CA ASP A 241 1.52 9.16 -6.02
C ASP A 241 0.38 9.75 -5.15
N GLY A 242 0.77 10.42 -4.06
CA GLY A 242 -0.12 11.09 -3.10
C GLY A 242 0.03 12.60 -3.11
N GLN A 243 -0.37 13.23 -2.01
CA GLN A 243 -0.18 14.67 -1.77
C GLN A 243 1.12 14.91 -1.00
N LEU A 244 1.73 16.07 -1.23
CA LEU A 244 2.93 16.47 -0.51
C LEU A 244 2.63 16.67 0.99
N GLU A 245 1.63 17.51 1.30
CA GLU A 245 1.24 17.76 2.69
C GLU A 245 0.56 16.53 3.31
N GLY A 246 1.14 16.02 4.38
CA GLY A 246 0.71 14.81 5.06
C GLY A 246 1.03 13.51 4.31
N GLY A 247 1.80 13.59 3.24
CA GLY A 247 2.26 12.43 2.47
C GLY A 247 3.34 11.62 3.19
N TRP A 248 3.69 10.50 2.62
CA TRP A 248 4.73 9.63 3.17
C TRP A 248 6.13 10.25 3.07
N GLY A 249 6.44 10.95 1.98
CA GLY A 249 7.71 11.66 1.81
C GLY A 249 7.91 12.76 2.85
N GLU A 250 6.84 13.44 3.27
CA GLU A 250 6.90 14.39 4.38
C GLU A 250 7.26 13.68 5.69
N LYS A 251 6.71 12.49 5.96
CA LYS A 251 7.08 11.69 7.14
C LYS A 251 8.55 11.31 7.14
N VAL A 252 9.11 10.92 5.98
CA VAL A 252 10.54 10.65 5.83
C VAL A 252 11.37 11.91 6.13
N THR A 253 10.94 13.06 5.62
CA THR A 253 11.58 14.35 5.90
C THR A 253 11.52 14.68 7.39
N VAL A 254 10.39 14.48 8.04
CA VAL A 254 10.23 14.69 9.50
C VAL A 254 11.10 13.71 10.30
N PHE A 255 11.22 12.46 9.84
CA PHE A 255 12.14 11.50 10.46
C PHE A 255 13.57 12.06 10.47
N TYR A 256 14.09 12.50 9.32
CA TYR A 256 15.44 13.07 9.23
C TYR A 256 15.59 14.37 10.01
N ALA A 257 14.60 15.25 9.97
CA ALA A 257 14.64 16.51 10.75
C ALA A 257 14.70 16.30 12.27
N ASN A 258 14.19 15.17 12.77
CA ASN A 258 14.24 14.80 14.19
C ASN A 258 15.34 13.78 14.52
N SER A 259 16.10 13.32 13.53
CA SER A 259 17.20 12.38 13.74
C SER A 259 18.32 13.01 14.57
N THR A 260 18.89 12.21 15.45
CA THR A 260 20.13 12.57 16.17
C THR A 260 21.38 12.26 15.35
N ASN A 261 21.24 11.65 14.18
CA ASN A 261 22.32 11.41 13.24
C ASN A 261 22.76 12.75 12.61
N PRO A 262 24.00 13.22 12.82
CA PRO A 262 24.44 14.53 12.31
C PRO A 262 24.50 14.60 10.78
N LYS A 263 24.51 13.46 10.08
CA LYS A 263 24.49 13.41 8.61
C LYS A 263 23.06 13.49 8.05
N ALA A 264 22.05 13.21 8.84
CA ALA A 264 20.65 13.30 8.43
C ALA A 264 20.12 14.74 8.41
N ALA A 265 20.80 15.68 9.06
CA ALA A 265 20.37 17.07 9.24
C ALA A 265 20.99 18.06 8.22
N GLY A 266 21.64 17.54 7.16
CA GLY A 266 22.38 18.33 6.19
C GLY A 266 21.64 18.64 4.90
#